data_67a5aabe7600edd08052a4360d7fc962
#
_entry.id   67a5aabe7600edd08052a4360d7fc962
#
_cell.length_a   1.000
_cell.length_b   1.000
_cell.length_c   1.000
_cell.angle_alpha   90.00
_cell.angle_beta   90.00
_cell.angle_gamma   90.00
#
_symmetry.space_group_name_H-M   'P 1'
#
loop_
_entity.id
_entity.type
_entity.pdbx_description
1 polymer ?
#
loop_
_entity_poly.entity_id
_entity_poly.type
_entity_poly.pdbx_seq_one_letter_code
_entity_poly.pdbx_strand_id
1 'polypeptide(L)'
;MRAFETEKTDVAEVDRSIYDIKDKPNAAFEVDSGLDKAIVEQISTEKHDPDWMRDFRLKSLDIYNSMPVQNWGPSIEGLDMRNIVTYVRPNTEMRGKWSEVPDDIKNTFERLGIPKAERASLAGVGAQYDSEVVYHNVKAEVAAQGVVYTDIESALNGPYAEMIRTHFMKLVPPTDHKFAALHGAVWSGGSFVYVPAGVHVEIPLQSYFRLNAPGAGQFEHTLIIVDKGAYLHFIEGCSAPKYNVANLHAGCVEIYVGENARVRYSTIENWSKNMYNLNTKRAKVEKGGTIEWVSGSFGSHTSCLYPMSILAGEGARMEFTGITFAGAGQDLDTGAKVVHAAPNTSSHITTKSIARDGGISNFRSAVTVLPNAAGSKSAVSCESLMLDDQSRSDTIPEMDIRCDAVDVGHEAKIGRISEEAVFYLMSRGLSEEDARALIVGGFAEPIAKELPVEYAVEMNNLIHLEMKGSIG
;
A
#
# COMPACT_ATOMS: atom_id res chain seq x y z
N MET A 1 -28.33 16.29 -45.05
CA MET A 1 -27.29 16.06 -44.03
C MET A 1 -27.95 16.21 -42.67
N ARG A 2 -28.19 15.10 -41.96
CA ARG A 2 -28.66 15.15 -40.57
C ARG A 2 -27.43 15.29 -39.67
N ALA A 3 -27.39 16.35 -38.90
CA ALA A 3 -26.41 16.51 -37.84
C ALA A 3 -26.63 15.40 -36.79
N PHE A 4 -25.63 14.60 -36.56
CA PHE A 4 -25.60 13.72 -35.40
C PHE A 4 -25.28 14.63 -34.19
N GLU A 5 -26.29 14.89 -33.37
CA GLU A 5 -26.04 15.37 -32.01
C GLU A 5 -25.40 14.21 -31.25
N THR A 6 -24.11 14.34 -30.97
CA THR A 6 -23.41 13.51 -30.00
C THR A 6 -23.98 13.87 -28.62
N GLU A 7 -24.72 12.96 -28.00
CA GLU A 7 -25.00 13.05 -26.56
C GLU A 7 -23.66 13.19 -25.82
N LYS A 8 -23.46 14.33 -25.19
CA LYS A 8 -22.38 14.49 -24.22
C LYS A 8 -22.70 13.51 -23.08
N THR A 9 -21.92 12.49 -22.93
CA THR A 9 -21.87 11.73 -21.69
C THR A 9 -21.29 12.69 -20.64
N ASP A 10 -22.14 13.25 -19.81
CA ASP A 10 -21.74 13.93 -18.58
C ASP A 10 -21.08 12.87 -17.68
N VAL A 11 -19.76 12.82 -17.74
CA VAL A 11 -18.99 12.19 -16.67
C VAL A 11 -19.20 13.09 -15.46
N ALA A 12 -19.91 12.57 -14.45
CA ALA A 12 -20.19 13.31 -13.23
C ALA A 12 -18.88 13.92 -12.74
N GLU A 13 -18.88 15.23 -12.48
CA GLU A 13 -17.70 15.91 -11.95
C GLU A 13 -17.29 15.23 -10.64
N VAL A 14 -16.12 14.59 -10.65
CA VAL A 14 -15.55 14.00 -9.44
C VAL A 14 -15.02 15.15 -8.60
N ASP A 15 -15.69 15.42 -7.49
CA ASP A 15 -15.29 16.45 -6.54
C ASP A 15 -14.23 15.89 -5.58
N ARG A 16 -13.02 16.47 -5.58
CA ARG A 16 -11.93 16.08 -4.66
C ARG A 16 -12.30 16.21 -3.19
N SER A 17 -13.30 17.05 -2.86
CA SER A 17 -13.78 17.20 -1.48
C SER A 17 -14.27 15.90 -0.86
N ILE A 18 -14.64 14.90 -1.66
CA ILE A 18 -15.01 13.57 -1.15
C ILE A 18 -13.84 12.87 -0.45
N TYR A 19 -12.60 13.16 -0.83
CA TYR A 19 -11.39 12.57 -0.24
C TYR A 19 -10.84 13.40 0.93
N ASP A 20 -11.20 14.70 1.04
CA ASP A 20 -10.73 15.62 2.09
C ASP A 20 -11.74 15.78 3.25
N ILE A 21 -12.45 14.71 3.56
CA ILE A 21 -13.39 14.68 4.68
C ILE A 21 -12.60 14.70 5.98
N LYS A 22 -12.91 15.67 6.84
CA LYS A 22 -12.33 15.80 8.18
C LYS A 22 -13.44 15.57 9.20
N ASP A 23 -13.33 14.50 9.96
CA ASP A 23 -14.19 14.33 11.11
C ASP A 23 -13.70 15.21 12.26
N LYS A 24 -14.60 15.55 13.15
CA LYS A 24 -14.23 16.31 14.36
C LYS A 24 -13.29 15.45 15.22
N PRO A 25 -12.26 16.06 15.84
CA PRO A 25 -11.43 15.35 16.80
C PRO A 25 -12.30 14.67 17.86
N ASN A 26 -12.17 13.35 17.99
CA ASN A 26 -12.95 12.53 18.92
C ASN A 26 -12.06 11.39 19.44
N ALA A 27 -10.85 11.74 19.90
CA ALA A 27 -9.97 10.78 20.55
C ALA A 27 -10.43 10.50 21.98
N ALA A 28 -10.52 9.23 22.35
CA ALA A 28 -10.71 8.82 23.74
C ALA A 28 -9.39 8.84 24.52
N PHE A 29 -8.28 8.63 23.80
CA PHE A 29 -6.93 8.64 24.36
C PHE A 29 -5.93 8.97 23.24
N GLU A 30 -4.91 9.72 23.57
CA GLU A 30 -3.74 9.94 22.72
C GLU A 30 -2.48 10.05 23.58
N VAL A 31 -1.35 9.61 23.04
CA VAL A 31 -0.06 9.81 23.68
C VAL A 31 0.48 11.21 23.35
N ASP A 32 1.42 11.70 24.14
CA ASP A 32 2.13 12.93 23.79
C ASP A 32 2.86 12.79 22.45
N SER A 33 3.09 13.90 21.76
CA SER A 33 3.88 13.91 20.53
C SER A 33 5.34 13.56 20.83
N GLY A 34 5.97 12.86 19.88
CA GLY A 34 7.35 12.40 20.02
C GLY A 34 7.47 10.90 20.16
N LEU A 35 8.64 10.45 20.57
CA LEU A 35 8.95 9.04 20.74
C LEU A 35 10.01 8.85 21.82
N ASP A 36 9.59 8.29 22.93
CA ASP A 36 10.46 7.90 24.05
C ASP A 36 9.96 6.62 24.72
N LYS A 37 10.66 6.20 25.75
CA LYS A 37 10.33 4.98 26.50
C LYS A 37 8.95 5.07 27.18
N ALA A 38 8.60 6.23 27.72
CA ALA A 38 7.32 6.41 28.42
C ALA A 38 6.14 6.28 27.46
N ILE A 39 6.25 6.88 26.27
CA ILE A 39 5.24 6.74 25.20
C ILE A 39 5.08 5.28 24.78
N VAL A 40 6.16 4.55 24.55
CA VAL A 40 6.12 3.13 24.17
C VAL A 40 5.49 2.27 25.26
N GLU A 41 5.79 2.54 26.54
CA GLU A 41 5.17 1.83 27.68
C GLU A 41 3.67 2.18 27.82
N GLN A 42 3.25 3.42 27.52
CA GLN A 42 1.84 3.80 27.49
C GLN A 42 1.10 3.06 26.39
N ILE A 43 1.64 3.01 25.16
CA ILE A 43 1.04 2.25 24.05
C ILE A 43 0.91 0.77 24.46
N SER A 44 1.96 0.16 24.98
CA SER A 44 1.95 -1.25 25.42
C SER A 44 0.87 -1.52 26.47
N THR A 45 0.67 -0.58 27.40
CA THR A 45 -0.35 -0.67 28.43
C THR A 45 -1.75 -0.57 27.85
N GLU A 46 -1.99 0.41 26.97
CA GLU A 46 -3.29 0.60 26.29
C GLU A 46 -3.67 -0.60 25.42
N LYS A 47 -2.67 -1.22 24.79
CA LYS A 47 -2.86 -2.39 23.91
C LYS A 47 -2.94 -3.71 24.68
N HIS A 48 -2.76 -3.69 26.02
CA HIS A 48 -2.73 -4.90 26.86
C HIS A 48 -1.73 -5.95 26.33
N ASP A 49 -0.56 -5.48 25.92
CA ASP A 49 0.48 -6.33 25.34
C ASP A 49 0.94 -7.43 26.34
N PRO A 50 1.18 -8.66 25.89
CA PRO A 50 1.91 -9.63 26.68
C PRO A 50 3.37 -9.18 26.88
N ASP A 51 4.01 -9.65 27.97
CA ASP A 51 5.37 -9.23 28.37
C ASP A 51 6.38 -9.27 27.21
N TRP A 52 6.34 -10.33 26.39
CA TRP A 52 7.28 -10.47 25.27
C TRP A 52 7.08 -9.38 24.19
N MET A 53 5.85 -8.89 23.99
CA MET A 53 5.56 -7.83 23.02
C MET A 53 6.02 -6.47 23.58
N ARG A 54 5.79 -6.22 24.87
CA ARG A 54 6.34 -5.03 25.54
C ARG A 54 7.87 -4.96 25.42
N ASP A 55 8.55 -6.08 25.73
CA ASP A 55 10.02 -6.17 25.60
C ASP A 55 10.47 -5.97 24.15
N PHE A 56 9.71 -6.51 23.18
CA PHE A 56 9.97 -6.33 21.77
C PHE A 56 9.87 -4.86 21.35
N ARG A 57 8.83 -4.14 21.80
CA ARG A 57 8.67 -2.70 21.54
C ARG A 57 9.84 -1.89 22.08
N LEU A 58 10.21 -2.11 23.32
CA LEU A 58 11.32 -1.39 23.98
C LEU A 58 12.65 -1.66 23.26
N LYS A 59 12.91 -2.91 22.89
CA LYS A 59 14.09 -3.27 22.08
C LYS A 59 14.08 -2.61 20.71
N SER A 60 12.93 -2.51 20.08
CA SER A 60 12.75 -1.82 18.79
C SER A 60 13.02 -0.32 18.92
N LEU A 61 12.61 0.31 20.03
CA LEU A 61 12.95 1.70 20.34
C LEU A 61 14.47 1.91 20.49
N ASP A 62 15.17 1.00 21.18
CA ASP A 62 16.63 1.07 21.31
C ASP A 62 17.33 0.99 19.94
N ILE A 63 16.83 0.09 19.06
CA ILE A 63 17.32 -0.04 17.69
C ILE A 63 17.04 1.26 16.91
N TYR A 64 15.83 1.80 16.99
CA TYR A 64 15.46 3.07 16.36
C TYR A 64 16.41 4.20 16.77
N ASN A 65 16.69 4.34 18.05
CA ASN A 65 17.57 5.41 18.58
C ASN A 65 19.02 5.25 18.09
N SER A 66 19.49 4.04 17.88
CA SER A 66 20.86 3.75 17.42
C SER A 66 21.03 3.80 15.91
N MET A 67 19.97 3.65 15.15
CA MET A 67 20.01 3.51 13.69
C MET A 67 19.92 4.87 12.98
N PRO A 68 20.83 5.17 12.03
CA PRO A 68 20.72 6.38 11.21
C PRO A 68 19.53 6.30 10.25
N VAL A 69 19.05 7.46 9.81
CA VAL A 69 18.16 7.54 8.65
C VAL A 69 18.95 7.20 7.41
N GLN A 70 18.32 6.52 6.44
CA GLN A 70 18.92 6.25 5.15
C GLN A 70 19.33 7.57 4.44
N ASN A 71 20.44 7.54 3.71
CA ASN A 71 20.99 8.68 2.98
C ASN A 71 20.70 8.62 1.48
N TRP A 72 19.73 7.84 1.07
CA TRP A 72 19.27 7.68 -0.32
C TRP A 72 17.74 7.75 -0.37
N GLY A 73 17.19 7.95 -1.59
CA GLY A 73 15.76 8.15 -1.80
C GLY A 73 15.32 9.59 -1.57
N PRO A 74 14.01 9.84 -1.51
CA PRO A 74 13.43 11.15 -1.28
C PRO A 74 13.83 11.74 0.07
N SER A 75 13.89 13.07 0.12
CA SER A 75 14.14 13.76 1.39
C SER A 75 12.95 13.62 2.33
N ILE A 76 13.24 13.33 3.59
CA ILE A 76 12.28 13.34 4.69
C ILE A 76 12.58 14.46 5.70
N GLU A 77 13.30 15.50 5.28
CA GLU A 77 13.75 16.59 6.15
C GLU A 77 12.61 17.34 6.85
N GLY A 78 11.42 17.39 6.21
CA GLY A 78 10.22 17.97 6.82
C GLY A 78 9.51 17.09 7.85
N LEU A 79 9.94 15.84 8.05
CA LEU A 79 9.38 14.92 9.05
C LEU A 79 10.15 15.03 10.36
N ASP A 80 9.54 15.71 11.34
CA ASP A 80 10.08 15.77 12.69
C ASP A 80 9.27 14.91 13.65
N MET A 81 9.84 13.78 14.08
CA MET A 81 9.19 12.84 14.98
C MET A 81 8.78 13.44 16.32
N ARG A 82 9.39 14.56 16.75
CA ARG A 82 8.98 15.28 17.98
C ARG A 82 7.58 15.86 17.89
N ASN A 83 7.07 16.04 16.67
CA ASN A 83 5.76 16.62 16.39
C ASN A 83 4.72 15.57 15.96
N ILE A 84 5.11 14.29 15.90
CA ILE A 84 4.21 13.20 15.50
C ILE A 84 3.63 12.52 16.74
N VAL A 85 2.31 12.45 16.80
CA VAL A 85 1.58 11.64 17.79
C VAL A 85 1.56 10.19 17.27
N THR A 86 2.17 9.28 18.00
CA THR A 86 2.37 7.90 17.52
C THR A 86 1.23 6.95 17.83
N TYR A 87 0.26 7.37 18.65
CA TYR A 87 -0.92 6.57 18.95
C TYR A 87 -2.12 7.46 19.29
N VAL A 88 -3.22 7.24 18.58
CA VAL A 88 -4.52 7.92 18.80
C VAL A 88 -5.63 6.89 18.80
N ARG A 89 -6.30 6.70 19.95
CA ARG A 89 -7.46 5.82 20.07
C ARG A 89 -8.74 6.64 19.89
N PRO A 90 -9.53 6.36 18.83
CA PRO A 90 -10.83 7.00 18.64
C PRO A 90 -11.81 6.62 19.76
N ASN A 91 -12.83 7.43 20.00
CA ASN A 91 -13.85 7.17 21.00
C ASN A 91 -14.89 6.15 20.49
N THR A 92 -14.42 4.99 20.12
CA THR A 92 -15.25 3.84 19.71
C THR A 92 -14.48 2.55 19.95
N GLU A 93 -15.21 1.46 20.03
CA GLU A 93 -14.66 0.11 20.10
C GLU A 93 -14.88 -0.61 18.77
N MET A 94 -14.14 -1.68 18.53
CA MET A 94 -14.34 -2.52 17.35
C MET A 94 -15.75 -3.11 17.34
N ARG A 95 -16.43 -3.04 16.20
CA ARG A 95 -17.80 -3.52 15.99
C ARG A 95 -17.83 -4.63 14.94
N GLY A 96 -18.62 -5.66 15.19
CA GLY A 96 -18.87 -6.73 14.22
C GLY A 96 -19.99 -6.42 13.23
N LYS A 97 -20.81 -5.37 13.51
CA LYS A 97 -21.88 -4.92 12.62
C LYS A 97 -21.67 -3.48 12.22
N TRP A 98 -21.74 -3.22 10.93
CA TRP A 98 -21.59 -1.86 10.38
C TRP A 98 -22.60 -0.86 10.96
N SER A 99 -23.81 -1.30 11.26
CA SER A 99 -24.85 -0.44 11.88
C SER A 99 -24.48 0.08 13.27
N GLU A 100 -23.52 -0.54 13.93
CA GLU A 100 -23.08 -0.19 15.30
C GLU A 100 -21.84 0.74 15.28
N VAL A 101 -21.21 0.97 14.13
CA VAL A 101 -20.12 1.94 13.94
C VAL A 101 -20.70 3.35 14.05
N PRO A 102 -20.02 4.31 14.72
CA PRO A 102 -20.47 5.71 14.79
C PRO A 102 -20.73 6.31 13.40
N ASP A 103 -21.75 7.17 13.30
CA ASP A 103 -22.25 7.68 12.03
C ASP A 103 -21.23 8.55 11.27
N ASP A 104 -20.43 9.34 11.97
CA ASP A 104 -19.34 10.14 11.42
C ASP A 104 -18.31 9.24 10.73
N ILE A 105 -17.81 8.21 11.43
CA ILE A 105 -16.85 7.23 10.91
C ILE A 105 -17.48 6.45 9.75
N LYS A 106 -18.75 6.00 9.90
CA LYS A 106 -19.48 5.32 8.81
C LYS A 106 -19.54 6.15 7.54
N ASN A 107 -19.97 7.41 7.68
CA ASN A 107 -20.12 8.33 6.56
C ASN A 107 -18.78 8.56 5.84
N THR A 108 -17.69 8.65 6.59
CA THR A 108 -16.34 8.78 6.03
C THR A 108 -15.98 7.56 5.20
N PHE A 109 -16.12 6.35 5.73
CA PHE A 109 -15.81 5.13 4.97
C PHE A 109 -16.76 4.89 3.79
N GLU A 110 -18.06 5.19 3.92
CA GLU A 110 -19.04 5.04 2.82
C GLU A 110 -18.76 5.99 1.64
N ARG A 111 -18.18 7.16 1.92
CA ARG A 111 -17.80 8.13 0.88
C ARG A 111 -16.42 7.85 0.27
N LEU A 112 -15.52 7.20 0.99
CA LEU A 112 -14.11 7.04 0.63
C LEU A 112 -13.74 5.71 -0.03
N GLY A 113 -14.62 4.74 -0.08
CA GLY A 113 -14.28 3.49 -0.75
C GLY A 113 -14.71 2.20 -0.06
N ILE A 114 -15.60 2.22 0.94
CA ILE A 114 -16.29 1.02 1.42
C ILE A 114 -17.81 1.21 1.31
N PRO A 115 -18.37 1.46 0.11
CA PRO A 115 -19.80 1.61 -0.06
C PRO A 115 -20.53 0.31 0.31
N LYS A 116 -21.80 0.42 0.62
CA LYS A 116 -22.64 -0.71 1.05
C LYS A 116 -22.60 -1.90 0.05
N ALA A 117 -22.50 -1.60 -1.25
CA ALA A 117 -22.43 -2.61 -2.29
C ALA A 117 -21.14 -3.44 -2.21
N GLU A 118 -19.99 -2.81 -1.94
CA GLU A 118 -18.70 -3.48 -1.79
C GLU A 118 -18.68 -4.38 -0.55
N ARG A 119 -19.15 -3.88 0.60
CA ARG A 119 -19.25 -4.69 1.81
C ARG A 119 -20.09 -5.96 1.61
N ALA A 120 -21.11 -5.90 0.77
CA ALA A 120 -21.95 -7.04 0.46
C ALA A 120 -21.26 -8.05 -0.47
N SER A 121 -20.39 -7.58 -1.38
CA SER A 121 -19.70 -8.43 -2.36
C SER A 121 -18.44 -9.11 -1.81
N LEU A 122 -17.72 -8.50 -0.87
CA LEU A 122 -16.46 -9.00 -0.31
C LEU A 122 -16.64 -10.18 0.66
N ALA A 123 -15.61 -11.03 0.78
CA ALA A 123 -15.59 -12.15 1.71
C ALA A 123 -15.40 -11.72 3.17
N GLY A 124 -14.78 -10.59 3.39
CA GLY A 124 -14.61 -9.96 4.70
C GLY A 124 -14.08 -8.55 4.54
N VAL A 125 -14.39 -7.68 5.51
CA VAL A 125 -14.00 -6.27 5.52
C VAL A 125 -13.51 -5.87 6.89
N GLY A 126 -12.36 -5.23 6.94
CA GLY A 126 -11.83 -4.52 8.11
C GLY A 126 -11.75 -3.02 7.83
N ALA A 127 -12.00 -2.20 8.84
CA ALA A 127 -11.84 -0.76 8.78
C ALA A 127 -11.08 -0.28 10.02
N GLN A 128 -9.98 0.40 9.80
CA GLN A 128 -9.20 1.05 10.84
C GLN A 128 -9.34 2.57 10.72
N TYR A 129 -9.53 3.21 11.86
CA TYR A 129 -9.61 4.66 11.98
C TYR A 129 -8.57 5.12 13.01
N ASP A 130 -7.65 5.97 12.57
CA ASP A 130 -6.44 6.33 13.32
C ASP A 130 -5.64 5.08 13.74
N SER A 131 -5.46 4.83 15.03
CA SER A 131 -4.66 3.71 15.52
C SER A 131 -5.44 2.44 15.82
N GLU A 132 -6.76 2.40 15.59
CA GLU A 132 -7.61 1.28 16.00
C GLU A 132 -8.48 0.72 14.88
N VAL A 133 -8.65 -0.61 14.88
CA VAL A 133 -9.67 -1.27 14.06
C VAL A 133 -11.05 -1.00 14.67
N VAL A 134 -11.91 -0.32 13.94
CA VAL A 134 -13.25 0.09 14.40
C VAL A 134 -14.38 -0.80 13.88
N TYR A 135 -14.11 -1.52 12.82
CA TYR A 135 -15.05 -2.49 12.24
C TYR A 135 -14.29 -3.69 11.68
N HIS A 136 -14.85 -4.87 11.90
CA HIS A 136 -14.33 -6.09 11.31
C HIS A 136 -15.46 -7.11 11.11
N ASN A 137 -15.48 -7.73 9.94
CA ASN A 137 -16.44 -8.78 9.60
C ASN A 137 -15.84 -9.76 8.59
N VAL A 138 -16.18 -11.03 8.71
CA VAL A 138 -15.89 -12.08 7.73
C VAL A 138 -17.16 -12.89 7.48
N LYS A 139 -17.43 -13.27 6.23
CA LYS A 139 -18.59 -14.09 5.89
C LYS A 139 -18.51 -15.47 6.56
N ALA A 140 -19.64 -15.94 7.08
CA ALA A 140 -19.72 -17.21 7.81
C ALA A 140 -19.27 -18.40 6.94
N GLU A 141 -19.55 -18.38 5.65
CA GLU A 141 -19.14 -19.42 4.69
C GLU A 141 -17.62 -19.47 4.47
N VAL A 142 -16.92 -18.34 4.60
CA VAL A 142 -15.45 -18.25 4.53
C VAL A 142 -14.85 -18.71 5.85
N ALA A 143 -15.38 -18.24 6.97
CA ALA A 143 -14.96 -18.69 8.31
C ALA A 143 -15.18 -20.20 8.52
N ALA A 144 -16.27 -20.76 7.98
CA ALA A 144 -16.55 -22.21 8.04
C ALA A 144 -15.52 -23.09 7.32
N GLN A 145 -14.74 -22.52 6.40
CA GLN A 145 -13.60 -23.20 5.74
C GLN A 145 -12.32 -23.15 6.59
N GLY A 146 -12.39 -22.59 7.80
CA GLY A 146 -11.23 -22.41 8.69
C GLY A 146 -10.38 -21.18 8.37
N VAL A 147 -10.84 -20.31 7.48
CA VAL A 147 -10.18 -19.03 7.20
C VAL A 147 -10.34 -18.13 8.42
N VAL A 148 -9.23 -17.58 8.88
CA VAL A 148 -9.19 -16.55 9.92
C VAL A 148 -8.93 -15.22 9.28
N TYR A 149 -9.78 -14.24 9.57
CA TYR A 149 -9.55 -12.84 9.30
C TYR A 149 -10.02 -12.06 10.51
N THR A 150 -9.11 -11.38 11.17
CA THR A 150 -9.40 -10.57 12.38
C THR A 150 -8.39 -9.43 12.49
N ASP A 151 -8.60 -8.51 13.40
CA ASP A 151 -7.54 -7.59 13.80
C ASP A 151 -6.39 -8.35 14.46
N ILE A 152 -5.17 -7.86 14.28
CA ILE A 152 -3.97 -8.58 14.73
C ILE A 152 -3.83 -8.61 16.26
N GLU A 153 -4.39 -7.64 16.97
CA GLU A 153 -4.31 -7.55 18.43
C GLU A 153 -5.21 -8.60 19.09
N SER A 154 -6.42 -8.82 18.54
CA SER A 154 -7.29 -9.93 18.94
C SER A 154 -6.62 -11.29 18.67
N ALA A 155 -5.89 -11.42 17.56
CA ALA A 155 -5.12 -12.64 17.28
C ALA A 155 -3.96 -12.83 18.25
N LEU A 156 -3.25 -11.74 18.60
CA LEU A 156 -2.14 -11.74 19.56
C LEU A 156 -2.57 -12.20 20.96
N ASN A 157 -3.75 -11.77 21.39
CA ASN A 157 -4.29 -12.08 22.72
C ASN A 157 -5.25 -13.28 22.72
N GLY A 158 -5.39 -13.97 21.58
CA GLY A 158 -6.34 -15.05 21.35
C GLY A 158 -5.67 -16.41 21.03
N PRO A 159 -6.41 -17.30 20.36
CA PRO A 159 -5.94 -18.65 20.04
C PRO A 159 -4.77 -18.68 19.03
N TYR A 160 -4.48 -17.58 18.36
CA TYR A 160 -3.43 -17.45 17.36
C TYR A 160 -2.14 -16.81 17.92
N ALA A 161 -2.04 -16.57 19.23
CA ALA A 161 -0.94 -15.88 19.89
C ALA A 161 0.44 -16.49 19.53
N GLU A 162 0.56 -17.82 19.48
CA GLU A 162 1.82 -18.48 19.15
C GLU A 162 2.16 -18.34 17.65
N MET A 163 1.15 -18.33 16.78
CA MET A 163 1.34 -18.09 15.36
C MET A 163 1.83 -16.65 15.11
N ILE A 164 1.23 -15.67 15.81
CA ILE A 164 1.72 -14.28 15.78
C ILE A 164 3.16 -14.22 16.26
N ARG A 165 3.45 -14.77 17.44
CA ARG A 165 4.80 -14.76 18.03
C ARG A 165 5.88 -15.34 17.11
N THR A 166 5.52 -16.37 16.34
CA THR A 166 6.43 -17.05 15.42
C THR A 166 6.71 -16.24 14.15
N HIS A 167 5.74 -15.43 13.70
CA HIS A 167 5.81 -14.77 12.38
C HIS A 167 5.97 -13.26 12.46
N PHE A 168 5.50 -12.59 13.52
CA PHE A 168 5.50 -11.15 13.67
C PHE A 168 6.91 -10.55 13.59
N MET A 169 7.10 -9.62 12.66
CA MET A 169 8.35 -8.94 12.34
C MET A 169 9.56 -9.89 12.19
N LYS A 170 9.34 -11.02 11.49
CA LYS A 170 10.40 -11.96 11.10
C LYS A 170 10.87 -11.75 9.67
N LEU A 171 9.98 -11.34 8.77
CA LEU A 171 10.36 -10.94 7.41
C LEU A 171 10.88 -9.49 7.39
N VAL A 172 10.28 -8.62 8.20
CA VAL A 172 10.70 -7.22 8.37
C VAL A 172 11.16 -7.01 9.81
N PRO A 173 12.39 -7.43 10.17
CA PRO A 173 12.89 -7.26 11.54
C PRO A 173 13.15 -5.77 11.85
N PRO A 174 13.09 -5.33 13.12
CA PRO A 174 13.40 -3.95 13.51
C PRO A 174 14.80 -3.47 13.08
N THR A 175 15.71 -4.39 12.80
CA THR A 175 17.07 -4.12 12.32
C THR A 175 17.17 -3.86 10.81
N ASP A 176 16.07 -3.94 10.08
CA ASP A 176 16.06 -3.77 8.61
C ASP A 176 16.37 -2.31 8.22
N HIS A 177 15.66 -1.37 8.79
CA HIS A 177 15.89 0.08 8.65
C HIS A 177 15.17 0.87 9.76
N LYS A 178 15.48 2.16 9.87
CA LYS A 178 14.99 3.00 10.97
C LYS A 178 13.46 3.00 11.13
N PHE A 179 12.70 3.01 10.01
CA PHE A 179 11.22 3.01 10.07
C PHE A 179 10.64 1.63 10.39
N ALA A 180 11.34 0.54 10.11
CA ALA A 180 10.97 -0.78 10.62
C ALA A 180 11.18 -0.85 12.15
N ALA A 181 12.24 -0.26 12.67
CA ALA A 181 12.46 -0.13 14.12
C ALA A 181 11.39 0.74 14.78
N LEU A 182 11.03 1.88 14.16
CA LEU A 182 9.93 2.74 14.60
C LEU A 182 8.63 1.95 14.67
N HIS A 183 8.28 1.27 13.57
CA HIS A 183 7.09 0.43 13.50
C HIS A 183 7.07 -0.59 14.65
N GLY A 184 8.16 -1.33 14.86
CA GLY A 184 8.25 -2.31 15.95
C GLY A 184 8.04 -1.72 17.34
N ALA A 185 8.38 -0.44 17.56
CA ALA A 185 8.19 0.24 18.83
C ALA A 185 6.74 0.70 19.07
N VAL A 186 6.04 1.18 18.01
CA VAL A 186 4.76 1.89 18.18
C VAL A 186 3.60 1.31 17.38
N TRP A 187 3.75 0.15 16.75
CA TRP A 187 2.69 -0.44 15.94
C TRP A 187 1.35 -0.56 16.68
N SER A 188 0.27 -0.35 15.95
CA SER A 188 -1.10 -0.48 16.47
C SER A 188 -2.08 -0.72 15.33
N GLY A 189 -3.07 -1.58 15.58
CA GLY A 189 -4.03 -1.98 14.57
C GLY A 189 -3.44 -2.85 13.47
N GLY A 190 -4.20 -3.04 12.40
CA GLY A 190 -3.86 -3.90 11.28
C GLY A 190 -4.60 -5.21 11.28
N SER A 191 -4.19 -6.12 10.42
CA SER A 191 -4.95 -7.34 10.10
C SER A 191 -4.14 -8.60 10.30
N PHE A 192 -4.79 -9.64 10.79
CA PHE A 192 -4.29 -11.01 10.78
C PHE A 192 -5.15 -11.87 9.86
N VAL A 193 -4.51 -12.53 8.88
CA VAL A 193 -5.17 -13.44 7.95
C VAL A 193 -4.46 -14.79 7.96
N TYR A 194 -5.21 -15.86 8.15
CA TYR A 194 -4.73 -17.22 7.98
C TYR A 194 -5.67 -17.99 7.05
N VAL A 195 -5.11 -18.57 5.98
CA VAL A 195 -5.85 -19.41 5.04
C VAL A 195 -5.30 -20.83 5.10
N PRO A 196 -6.10 -21.81 5.54
CA PRO A 196 -5.66 -23.21 5.67
C PRO A 196 -5.30 -23.84 4.32
N ALA A 197 -4.51 -24.92 4.37
CA ALA A 197 -4.05 -25.64 3.19
C ALA A 197 -5.22 -26.07 2.28
N GLY A 198 -5.07 -25.81 0.98
CA GLY A 198 -6.03 -26.16 -0.07
C GLY A 198 -7.31 -25.32 -0.09
N VAL A 199 -7.46 -24.33 0.78
CA VAL A 199 -8.62 -23.44 0.80
C VAL A 199 -8.43 -22.32 -0.22
N HIS A 200 -9.45 -22.10 -1.06
CA HIS A 200 -9.46 -21.02 -2.04
C HIS A 200 -10.48 -19.95 -1.64
N VAL A 201 -10.01 -18.78 -1.26
CA VAL A 201 -10.85 -17.61 -0.96
C VAL A 201 -11.07 -16.85 -2.26
N GLU A 202 -12.12 -17.23 -3.01
CA GLU A 202 -12.41 -16.72 -4.34
C GLU A 202 -12.80 -15.22 -4.35
N ILE A 203 -13.47 -14.79 -3.29
CA ILE A 203 -13.89 -13.40 -3.13
C ILE A 203 -12.86 -12.69 -2.24
N PRO A 204 -12.38 -11.48 -2.61
CA PRO A 204 -11.35 -10.81 -1.84
C PRO A 204 -11.73 -10.51 -0.39
N LEU A 205 -10.71 -10.52 0.49
CA LEU A 205 -10.75 -9.86 1.79
C LEU A 205 -10.22 -8.42 1.62
N GLN A 206 -10.76 -7.48 2.38
CA GLN A 206 -10.36 -6.07 2.30
C GLN A 206 -10.09 -5.47 3.68
N SER A 207 -9.01 -4.69 3.80
CA SER A 207 -8.79 -3.74 4.90
C SER A 207 -8.72 -2.32 4.36
N TYR A 208 -9.34 -1.38 5.07
CA TYR A 208 -9.25 0.03 4.75
C TYR A 208 -8.72 0.81 5.95
N PHE A 209 -7.68 1.61 5.72
CA PHE A 209 -7.00 2.40 6.74
C PHE A 209 -7.25 3.89 6.52
N ARG A 210 -7.78 4.55 7.54
CA ARG A 210 -8.03 5.99 7.53
C ARG A 210 -7.29 6.66 8.66
N LEU A 211 -6.34 7.54 8.36
CA LEU A 211 -5.73 8.44 9.34
C LEU A 211 -6.46 9.77 9.32
N ASN A 212 -7.20 10.09 10.37
CA ASN A 212 -7.96 11.35 10.48
C ASN A 212 -7.32 12.36 11.43
N ALA A 213 -6.50 11.93 12.39
CA ALA A 213 -5.87 12.82 13.36
C ALA A 213 -4.74 13.67 12.72
N PRO A 214 -4.77 15.02 12.86
CA PRO A 214 -3.70 15.88 12.37
C PRO A 214 -2.42 15.68 13.18
N GLY A 215 -1.25 15.65 12.51
CA GLY A 215 0.03 15.47 13.17
C GLY A 215 0.26 14.06 13.75
N ALA A 216 -0.58 13.11 13.38
CA ALA A 216 -0.45 11.73 13.87
C ALA A 216 0.26 10.82 12.86
N GLY A 217 0.75 9.69 13.37
CA GLY A 217 1.24 8.57 12.59
C GLY A 217 0.25 7.40 12.59
N GLN A 218 0.29 6.60 11.52
CA GLN A 218 -0.41 5.32 11.41
C GLN A 218 0.61 4.21 11.19
N PHE A 219 0.53 3.16 12.03
CA PHE A 219 1.55 2.10 12.14
C PHE A 219 0.91 0.72 12.19
N GLU A 220 -0.04 0.46 11.30
CA GLU A 220 -0.75 -0.83 11.23
C GLU A 220 0.18 -1.97 10.84
N HIS A 221 -0.05 -3.16 11.41
CA HIS A 221 0.66 -4.39 11.06
C HIS A 221 -0.28 -5.39 10.42
N THR A 222 -0.04 -5.73 9.16
CA THR A 222 -0.78 -6.77 8.45
C THR A 222 0.07 -8.03 8.32
N LEU A 223 -0.37 -9.12 8.93
CA LEU A 223 0.25 -10.43 8.85
C LEU A 223 -0.67 -11.41 8.10
N ILE A 224 -0.18 -11.93 6.98
CA ILE A 224 -0.93 -12.86 6.12
C ILE A 224 -0.16 -14.18 6.01
N ILE A 225 -0.80 -15.29 6.35
CA ILE A 225 -0.25 -16.63 6.23
C ILE A 225 -1.21 -17.45 5.36
N VAL A 226 -0.74 -17.90 4.21
CA VAL A 226 -1.51 -18.71 3.26
C VAL A 226 -0.81 -20.03 3.09
N ASP A 227 -1.43 -21.11 3.57
CA ASP A 227 -0.85 -22.43 3.60
C ASP A 227 -0.82 -23.10 2.23
N LYS A 228 -0.19 -24.28 2.18
CA LYS A 228 0.04 -25.08 0.99
C LYS A 228 -1.20 -25.22 0.09
N GLY A 229 -1.04 -24.86 -1.20
CA GLY A 229 -2.07 -24.98 -2.22
C GLY A 229 -3.30 -24.09 -2.03
N ALA A 230 -3.23 -23.14 -1.12
CA ALA A 230 -4.33 -22.20 -0.85
C ALA A 230 -4.26 -20.95 -1.74
N TYR A 231 -5.37 -20.24 -1.83
CA TYR A 231 -5.48 -18.99 -2.60
C TYR A 231 -6.12 -17.88 -1.79
N LEU A 232 -5.55 -16.69 -1.89
CA LEU A 232 -6.10 -15.47 -1.30
C LEU A 232 -5.89 -14.26 -2.22
N HIS A 233 -6.92 -13.45 -2.40
CA HIS A 233 -6.79 -12.06 -2.83
C HIS A 233 -7.10 -11.14 -1.64
N PHE A 234 -6.13 -10.34 -1.25
CA PHE A 234 -6.27 -9.33 -0.19
C PHE A 234 -6.15 -7.94 -0.79
N ILE A 235 -7.03 -7.04 -0.38
CA ILE A 235 -7.09 -5.67 -0.88
C ILE A 235 -6.88 -4.70 0.29
N GLU A 236 -6.00 -3.74 0.09
CA GLU A 236 -5.71 -2.68 1.06
C GLU A 236 -6.02 -1.32 0.45
N GLY A 237 -6.82 -0.52 1.14
CA GLY A 237 -7.06 0.88 0.80
C GLY A 237 -6.57 1.78 1.92
N CYS A 238 -5.88 2.88 1.56
CA CYS A 238 -5.35 3.83 2.53
C CYS A 238 -5.70 5.26 2.15
N SER A 239 -6.09 6.09 3.13
CA SER A 239 -6.35 7.51 2.89
C SER A 239 -6.17 8.39 4.12
N ALA A 240 -5.93 9.69 3.90
CA ALA A 240 -5.95 10.73 4.92
C ALA A 240 -6.47 12.05 4.34
N PRO A 241 -7.15 12.90 5.14
CA PRO A 241 -7.51 14.24 4.72
C PRO A 241 -6.28 15.16 4.72
N LYS A 242 -6.37 16.29 4.03
CA LYS A 242 -5.30 17.27 3.98
C LYS A 242 -5.26 18.10 5.24
N TYR A 243 -4.11 18.13 5.91
CA TYR A 243 -3.80 19.03 7.01
C TYR A 243 -2.62 19.94 6.68
N ASN A 244 -2.43 21.00 7.49
CA ASN A 244 -1.28 21.91 7.38
C ASN A 244 -0.10 21.49 8.27
N VAL A 245 -0.06 20.23 8.65
CA VAL A 245 0.98 19.61 9.48
C VAL A 245 1.36 18.27 8.86
N ALA A 246 2.59 17.82 9.09
CA ALA A 246 3.05 16.53 8.62
C ALA A 246 2.27 15.40 9.31
N ASN A 247 1.91 14.39 8.53
CA ASN A 247 1.44 13.11 9.00
C ASN A 247 2.41 12.01 8.52
N LEU A 248 2.48 10.91 9.23
CA LEU A 248 3.35 9.79 8.91
C LEU A 248 2.54 8.50 8.73
N HIS A 249 2.83 7.76 7.67
CA HIS A 249 2.42 6.37 7.53
C HIS A 249 3.66 5.48 7.49
N ALA A 250 3.79 4.59 8.44
CA ALA A 250 4.87 3.61 8.51
C ALA A 250 4.32 2.23 8.92
N GLY A 251 3.37 1.74 8.13
CA GLY A 251 2.78 0.41 8.25
C GLY A 251 3.77 -0.70 7.89
N CYS A 252 3.46 -1.92 8.27
CA CYS A 252 4.24 -3.11 7.95
C CYS A 252 3.32 -4.24 7.47
N VAL A 253 3.70 -4.87 6.35
CA VAL A 253 2.99 -6.02 5.79
C VAL A 253 3.95 -7.19 5.64
N GLU A 254 3.62 -8.31 6.25
CA GLU A 254 4.35 -9.57 6.14
C GLU A 254 3.46 -10.67 5.58
N ILE A 255 3.89 -11.30 4.47
CA ILE A 255 3.12 -12.33 3.77
C ILE A 255 3.94 -13.61 3.67
N TYR A 256 3.38 -14.71 4.15
CA TYR A 256 3.93 -16.05 4.04
C TYR A 256 3.10 -16.85 3.03
N VAL A 257 3.69 -17.17 1.90
CA VAL A 257 3.07 -17.93 0.81
C VAL A 257 3.58 -19.35 0.83
N GLY A 258 2.73 -20.29 1.20
CA GLY A 258 3.03 -21.71 1.32
C GLY A 258 3.33 -22.40 -0.03
N GLU A 259 3.72 -23.67 0.04
CA GLU A 259 4.02 -24.49 -1.14
C GLU A 259 2.83 -24.55 -2.10
N ASN A 260 3.04 -24.18 -3.38
CA ASN A 260 2.00 -24.09 -4.42
C ASN A 260 0.80 -23.19 -4.07
N ALA A 261 0.93 -22.33 -3.07
CA ALA A 261 -0.09 -21.35 -2.74
C ALA A 261 0.02 -20.12 -3.65
N ARG A 262 -1.05 -19.35 -3.73
CA ARG A 262 -1.07 -18.10 -4.49
C ARG A 262 -1.69 -17.00 -3.65
N VAL A 263 -1.00 -15.89 -3.56
CA VAL A 263 -1.50 -14.68 -2.91
C VAL A 263 -1.45 -13.53 -3.89
N ARG A 264 -2.57 -12.81 -4.02
CA ARG A 264 -2.62 -11.52 -4.68
C ARG A 264 -2.85 -10.45 -3.62
N TYR A 265 -1.99 -9.44 -3.60
CA TYR A 265 -2.08 -8.30 -2.70
C TYR A 265 -2.22 -7.03 -3.52
N SER A 266 -3.39 -6.41 -3.45
CA SER A 266 -3.69 -5.17 -4.17
C SER A 266 -3.78 -4.01 -3.19
N THR A 267 -3.12 -2.90 -3.49
CA THR A 267 -3.18 -1.69 -2.66
C THR A 267 -3.46 -0.45 -3.50
N ILE A 268 -4.36 0.40 -3.01
CA ILE A 268 -4.57 1.76 -3.52
C ILE A 268 -4.33 2.72 -2.36
N GLU A 269 -3.33 3.55 -2.52
CA GLU A 269 -2.93 4.57 -1.55
C GLU A 269 -3.33 5.95 -2.07
N ASN A 270 -4.25 6.59 -1.37
CA ASN A 270 -4.75 7.94 -1.67
C ASN A 270 -4.51 8.86 -0.48
N TRP A 271 -3.24 9.15 -0.25
CA TRP A 271 -2.80 10.02 0.83
C TRP A 271 -2.88 11.50 0.46
N SER A 272 -3.08 12.35 1.45
CA SER A 272 -2.96 13.79 1.26
C SER A 272 -1.51 14.25 1.11
N LYS A 273 -1.31 15.42 0.48
CA LYS A 273 0.04 15.96 0.15
C LYS A 273 0.86 16.44 1.37
N ASN A 274 0.43 16.18 2.59
CA ASN A 274 1.21 16.39 3.81
C ASN A 274 1.68 15.08 4.45
N MET A 275 1.42 13.94 3.81
CA MET A 275 1.77 12.62 4.29
C MET A 275 3.19 12.22 3.89
N TYR A 276 3.96 11.70 4.84
CA TYR A 276 5.18 10.92 4.61
C TYR A 276 4.79 9.43 4.64
N ASN A 277 4.88 8.76 3.51
CA ASN A 277 4.46 7.36 3.36
C ASN A 277 5.69 6.45 3.24
N LEU A 278 6.07 5.82 4.34
CA LEU A 278 7.31 5.08 4.53
C LEU A 278 7.03 3.63 4.97
N ASN A 279 6.02 2.99 4.38
CA ASN A 279 5.62 1.65 4.75
C ASN A 279 6.57 0.56 4.21
N THR A 280 6.52 -0.62 4.80
CA THR A 280 7.37 -1.74 4.43
C THR A 280 6.52 -2.97 4.19
N LYS A 281 6.64 -3.57 2.98
CA LYS A 281 5.89 -4.77 2.59
C LYS A 281 6.87 -5.88 2.19
N ARG A 282 6.71 -7.08 2.74
CA ARG A 282 7.57 -8.21 2.41
C ARG A 282 6.83 -9.53 2.34
N ALA A 283 7.16 -10.35 1.34
CA ALA A 283 6.64 -11.70 1.20
C ALA A 283 7.78 -12.73 1.17
N LYS A 284 7.54 -13.90 1.77
CA LYS A 284 8.35 -15.11 1.59
C LYS A 284 7.52 -16.14 0.83
N VAL A 285 8.08 -16.67 -0.25
CA VAL A 285 7.37 -17.56 -1.18
C VAL A 285 8.06 -18.91 -1.20
N GLU A 286 7.33 -19.94 -0.79
CA GLU A 286 7.81 -21.33 -0.75
C GLU A 286 7.68 -22.00 -2.14
N LYS A 287 8.09 -23.27 -2.24
CA LYS A 287 8.17 -24.04 -3.48
C LYS A 287 6.89 -23.93 -4.33
N GLY A 288 7.04 -23.52 -5.59
CA GLY A 288 5.93 -23.38 -6.55
C GLY A 288 4.89 -22.33 -6.17
N GLY A 289 5.09 -21.63 -5.05
CA GLY A 289 4.19 -20.54 -4.62
C GLY A 289 4.26 -19.31 -5.52
N THR A 290 3.24 -18.47 -5.48
CA THR A 290 3.16 -17.24 -6.29
C THR A 290 2.67 -16.08 -5.44
N ILE A 291 3.39 -14.96 -5.46
CA ILE A 291 2.95 -13.66 -4.94
C ILE A 291 2.72 -12.68 -6.09
N GLU A 292 1.57 -12.02 -6.08
CA GLU A 292 1.24 -10.96 -7.02
C GLU A 292 0.99 -9.67 -6.23
N TRP A 293 1.78 -8.64 -6.52
CA TRP A 293 1.61 -7.31 -5.99
C TRP A 293 0.97 -6.41 -7.03
N VAL A 294 -0.11 -5.73 -6.69
CA VAL A 294 -0.71 -4.68 -7.53
C VAL A 294 -0.79 -3.41 -6.71
N SER A 295 -0.14 -2.34 -7.16
CA SER A 295 0.04 -1.12 -6.38
C SER A 295 -0.34 0.13 -7.17
N GLY A 296 -1.23 0.95 -6.61
CA GLY A 296 -1.51 2.31 -7.06
C GLY A 296 -1.13 3.31 -5.97
N SER A 297 -0.19 4.21 -6.27
CA SER A 297 0.29 5.23 -5.34
C SER A 297 -0.09 6.62 -5.84
N PHE A 298 -0.96 7.28 -5.09
CA PHE A 298 -1.49 8.62 -5.35
C PHE A 298 -1.40 9.47 -4.08
N GLY A 299 -1.09 10.73 -4.24
CA GLY A 299 -0.95 11.62 -3.09
C GLY A 299 0.43 11.51 -2.44
N SER A 300 0.47 11.71 -1.11
CA SER A 300 1.67 11.88 -0.29
C SER A 300 2.52 13.11 -0.66
N HIS A 301 3.27 13.63 0.30
CA HIS A 301 4.39 14.53 0.06
C HIS A 301 5.62 13.74 -0.40
N THR A 302 5.92 12.69 0.33
CA THR A 302 7.05 11.81 0.09
C THR A 302 6.59 10.36 0.25
N SER A 303 6.97 9.49 -0.70
CA SER A 303 6.74 8.04 -0.59
C SER A 303 8.02 7.26 -0.82
N CYS A 304 8.23 6.22 0.00
CA CYS A 304 9.26 5.21 -0.19
C CYS A 304 8.58 3.83 -0.12
N LEU A 305 8.27 3.25 -1.30
CA LEU A 305 7.43 2.04 -1.39
C LEU A 305 8.11 0.97 -2.26
N TYR A 306 8.65 -0.06 -1.61
CA TYR A 306 9.38 -1.13 -2.29
C TYR A 306 8.95 -2.51 -1.77
N PRO A 307 7.76 -3.02 -2.14
CA PRO A 307 7.39 -4.40 -1.81
C PRO A 307 8.51 -5.36 -2.21
N MET A 308 8.91 -6.21 -1.27
CA MET A 308 10.00 -7.14 -1.46
C MET A 308 9.50 -8.58 -1.42
N SER A 309 9.98 -9.42 -2.33
CA SER A 309 9.67 -10.86 -2.33
C SER A 309 10.95 -11.69 -2.20
N ILE A 310 10.94 -12.66 -1.28
CA ILE A 310 11.99 -13.66 -1.13
C ILE A 310 11.45 -14.96 -1.73
N LEU A 311 11.96 -15.32 -2.89
CA LEU A 311 11.60 -16.56 -3.60
C LEU A 311 12.45 -17.73 -3.01
N ALA A 312 11.99 -18.25 -1.86
CA ALA A 312 12.74 -19.18 -1.02
C ALA A 312 12.65 -20.63 -1.49
N GLY A 313 11.60 -20.99 -2.23
CA GLY A 313 11.38 -22.34 -2.72
C GLY A 313 11.60 -22.48 -4.23
N GLU A 314 11.96 -23.67 -4.68
CA GLU A 314 12.12 -23.99 -6.11
C GLU A 314 10.85 -23.67 -6.90
N GLY A 315 10.99 -22.95 -8.03
CA GLY A 315 9.89 -22.59 -8.91
C GLY A 315 8.95 -21.53 -8.33
N ALA A 316 9.31 -20.86 -7.21
CA ALA A 316 8.54 -19.75 -6.66
C ALA A 316 8.50 -18.55 -7.62
N ARG A 317 7.41 -17.79 -7.59
CA ARG A 317 7.14 -16.72 -8.56
C ARG A 317 6.73 -15.43 -7.88
N MET A 318 7.12 -14.30 -8.49
CA MET A 318 6.70 -12.96 -8.10
C MET A 318 6.28 -12.17 -9.34
N GLU A 319 5.08 -11.57 -9.26
CA GLU A 319 4.60 -10.58 -10.21
C GLU A 319 4.41 -9.25 -9.46
N PHE A 320 4.88 -8.16 -10.03
CA PHE A 320 4.63 -6.82 -9.52
C PHE A 320 4.10 -5.93 -10.63
N THR A 321 2.96 -5.30 -10.38
CA THR A 321 2.35 -4.32 -11.29
C THR A 321 2.05 -3.06 -10.51
N GLY A 322 2.67 -1.93 -10.90
CA GLY A 322 2.58 -0.68 -10.15
C GLY A 322 2.29 0.54 -11.01
N ILE A 323 1.51 1.49 -10.47
CA ILE A 323 1.34 2.82 -11.04
C ILE A 323 1.54 3.90 -9.97
N THR A 324 2.26 4.96 -10.34
CA THR A 324 2.52 6.11 -9.48
C THR A 324 2.18 7.40 -10.21
N PHE A 325 1.53 8.33 -9.53
CA PHE A 325 1.24 9.66 -10.05
C PHE A 325 1.79 10.73 -9.11
N ALA A 326 2.77 11.49 -9.57
CA ALA A 326 3.40 12.56 -8.82
C ALA A 326 3.02 13.94 -9.40
N GLY A 327 2.41 14.78 -8.58
CA GLY A 327 2.09 16.19 -8.91
C GLY A 327 2.96 17.18 -8.15
N ALA A 328 2.59 18.46 -8.21
CA ALA A 328 3.33 19.54 -7.57
C ALA A 328 3.67 19.26 -6.10
N GLY A 329 4.94 19.39 -5.73
CA GLY A 329 5.46 19.24 -4.38
C GLY A 329 5.52 17.80 -3.86
N GLN A 330 5.44 16.81 -4.76
CA GLN A 330 5.53 15.40 -4.43
C GLN A 330 6.85 14.78 -4.90
N ASP A 331 7.46 13.97 -4.05
CA ASP A 331 8.64 13.16 -4.38
C ASP A 331 8.33 11.69 -4.02
N LEU A 332 7.98 10.92 -5.05
CA LEU A 332 7.51 9.54 -4.92
C LEU A 332 8.55 8.58 -5.50
N ASP A 333 9.24 7.83 -4.64
CA ASP A 333 10.21 6.80 -5.01
C ASP A 333 9.56 5.43 -4.75
N THR A 334 9.18 4.76 -5.83
CA THR A 334 8.41 3.52 -5.78
C THR A 334 9.04 2.44 -6.63
N GLY A 335 8.70 1.19 -6.39
CA GLY A 335 9.21 0.08 -7.18
C GLY A 335 9.06 -1.24 -6.48
N ALA A 336 9.98 -2.19 -6.74
CA ALA A 336 9.91 -3.50 -6.13
C ALA A 336 11.30 -4.13 -5.96
N LYS A 337 11.40 -5.03 -4.97
CA LYS A 337 12.62 -5.80 -4.71
C LYS A 337 12.32 -7.30 -4.78
N VAL A 338 13.26 -8.06 -5.33
CA VAL A 338 13.14 -9.53 -5.36
C VAL A 338 14.47 -10.20 -5.04
N VAL A 339 14.41 -11.26 -4.26
CA VAL A 339 15.55 -12.13 -3.98
C VAL A 339 15.23 -13.54 -4.51
N HIS A 340 15.94 -13.97 -5.53
CA HIS A 340 15.91 -15.33 -6.03
C HIS A 340 16.84 -16.19 -5.17
N ALA A 341 16.27 -16.98 -4.25
CA ALA A 341 17.00 -17.76 -3.26
C ALA A 341 16.94 -19.29 -3.50
N ALA A 342 16.27 -19.71 -4.57
CA ALA A 342 16.11 -21.12 -4.95
C ALA A 342 16.13 -21.29 -6.47
N PRO A 343 16.36 -22.50 -7.00
CA PRO A 343 16.41 -22.76 -8.44
C PRO A 343 15.06 -22.51 -9.14
N ASN A 344 15.12 -22.21 -10.45
CA ASN A 344 13.96 -22.10 -11.34
C ASN A 344 12.90 -21.08 -10.89
N THR A 345 13.29 -20.10 -10.11
CA THR A 345 12.39 -19.03 -9.68
C THR A 345 12.19 -17.98 -10.77
N SER A 346 11.06 -17.27 -10.75
CA SER A 346 10.79 -16.23 -11.74
C SER A 346 10.21 -14.97 -11.11
N SER A 347 10.60 -13.81 -11.65
CA SER A 347 10.00 -12.53 -11.28
C SER A 347 9.73 -11.66 -12.50
N HIS A 348 8.61 -10.93 -12.45
CA HIS A 348 8.26 -9.92 -13.42
C HIS A 348 7.83 -8.66 -12.70
N ILE A 349 8.48 -7.55 -13.01
CA ILE A 349 8.21 -6.22 -12.43
C ILE A 349 7.81 -5.28 -13.56
N THR A 350 6.57 -4.82 -13.52
CA THR A 350 6.03 -3.84 -14.49
C THR A 350 5.56 -2.61 -13.74
N THR A 351 6.10 -1.44 -14.12
CA THR A 351 5.70 -0.18 -13.51
C THR A 351 5.39 0.88 -14.55
N LYS A 352 4.42 1.72 -14.20
CA LYS A 352 4.12 2.94 -14.93
C LYS A 352 4.14 4.12 -13.97
N SER A 353 4.76 5.22 -14.38
CA SER A 353 4.77 6.43 -13.59
C SER A 353 4.36 7.64 -14.43
N ILE A 354 3.68 8.57 -13.79
CA ILE A 354 3.23 9.81 -14.38
C ILE A 354 3.72 10.95 -13.48
N ALA A 355 4.32 11.96 -14.07
CA ALA A 355 4.77 13.14 -13.34
C ALA A 355 4.31 14.42 -14.03
N ARG A 356 3.83 15.42 -13.23
CA ARG A 356 3.34 16.72 -13.71
C ARG A 356 3.61 17.84 -12.70
N ASP A 357 3.59 19.08 -13.18
CA ASP A 357 3.69 20.29 -12.36
C ASP A 357 4.94 20.31 -11.47
N GLY A 358 6.07 19.80 -11.97
CA GLY A 358 7.32 19.68 -11.22
C GLY A 358 7.34 18.53 -10.21
N GLY A 359 6.39 17.60 -10.25
CA GLY A 359 6.42 16.37 -9.45
C GLY A 359 7.57 15.47 -9.80
N ILE A 360 8.07 14.71 -8.82
CA ILE A 360 9.16 13.75 -8.96
C ILE A 360 8.59 12.35 -8.76
N SER A 361 8.78 11.49 -9.77
CA SER A 361 8.38 10.08 -9.70
C SER A 361 9.56 9.20 -10.08
N ASN A 362 10.19 8.58 -9.08
CA ASN A 362 11.34 7.71 -9.27
C ASN A 362 10.91 6.25 -9.24
N PHE A 363 11.50 5.46 -10.13
CA PHE A 363 11.37 4.00 -10.07
C PHE A 363 12.68 3.39 -9.55
N ARG A 364 12.57 2.59 -8.50
CA ARG A 364 13.70 1.87 -7.92
C ARG A 364 13.41 0.38 -7.83
N SER A 365 14.25 -0.43 -8.48
CA SER A 365 14.15 -1.89 -8.40
C SER A 365 15.45 -2.51 -7.89
N ALA A 366 15.33 -3.62 -7.16
CA ALA A 366 16.47 -4.44 -6.79
C ALA A 366 16.19 -5.90 -7.10
N VAL A 367 17.05 -6.51 -7.92
CA VAL A 367 17.02 -7.94 -8.25
C VAL A 367 18.30 -8.58 -7.73
N THR A 368 18.16 -9.45 -6.73
CA THR A 368 19.25 -10.23 -6.18
C THR A 368 19.09 -11.69 -6.56
N VAL A 369 20.10 -12.27 -7.20
CA VAL A 369 20.11 -13.70 -7.53
C VAL A 369 21.23 -14.39 -6.77
N LEU A 370 20.87 -15.25 -5.82
CA LEU A 370 21.83 -15.98 -4.99
C LEU A 370 22.53 -17.12 -5.75
N PRO A 371 23.70 -17.61 -5.30
CA PRO A 371 24.48 -18.62 -6.02
C PRO A 371 23.75 -19.93 -6.31
N ASN A 372 22.75 -20.29 -5.50
CA ASN A 372 21.96 -21.51 -5.65
C ASN A 372 20.69 -21.36 -6.51
N ALA A 373 20.47 -20.20 -7.11
CA ALA A 373 19.25 -19.87 -7.87
C ALA A 373 19.38 -20.15 -9.38
N ALA A 374 20.05 -21.23 -9.78
CA ALA A 374 20.20 -21.60 -11.19
C ALA A 374 18.85 -21.79 -11.90
N GLY A 375 18.77 -21.43 -13.18
CA GLY A 375 17.56 -21.49 -14.00
C GLY A 375 16.53 -20.38 -13.70
N SER A 376 16.87 -19.43 -12.84
CA SER A 376 15.95 -18.33 -12.50
C SER A 376 15.88 -17.28 -13.61
N LYS A 377 14.74 -16.60 -13.69
CA LYS A 377 14.45 -15.55 -14.68
C LYS A 377 13.89 -14.32 -14.00
N SER A 378 14.34 -13.14 -14.42
CA SER A 378 13.80 -11.86 -13.97
C SER A 378 13.66 -10.89 -15.12
N ALA A 379 12.49 -10.29 -15.27
CA ALA A 379 12.25 -9.21 -16.22
C ALA A 379 11.74 -7.98 -15.46
N VAL A 380 12.36 -6.84 -15.71
CA VAL A 380 11.96 -5.54 -15.16
C VAL A 380 11.63 -4.60 -16.30
N SER A 381 10.42 -4.06 -16.32
CA SER A 381 9.97 -3.06 -17.29
C SER A 381 9.41 -1.85 -16.58
N CYS A 382 9.95 -0.67 -16.85
CA CYS A 382 9.42 0.57 -16.33
C CYS A 382 9.13 1.57 -17.45
N GLU A 383 7.96 2.19 -17.39
CA GLU A 383 7.56 3.24 -18.32
C GLU A 383 7.20 4.50 -17.55
N SER A 384 7.77 5.63 -17.93
CA SER A 384 7.52 6.93 -17.30
C SER A 384 7.02 7.94 -18.31
N LEU A 385 5.95 8.64 -17.96
CA LEU A 385 5.34 9.70 -18.76
C LEU A 385 5.38 11.03 -17.99
N MET A 386 6.16 11.98 -18.50
CA MET A 386 6.18 13.36 -17.99
C MET A 386 5.23 14.22 -18.81
N LEU A 387 4.41 15.02 -18.11
CA LEU A 387 3.39 15.86 -18.75
C LEU A 387 3.85 17.30 -19.02
N ASP A 388 5.03 17.66 -18.48
CA ASP A 388 5.65 18.99 -18.64
C ASP A 388 7.18 18.92 -18.57
N ASP A 389 7.82 20.09 -18.67
CA ASP A 389 9.28 20.24 -18.70
C ASP A 389 9.93 20.35 -17.31
N GLN A 390 9.16 20.53 -16.25
CA GLN A 390 9.64 20.74 -14.89
C GLN A 390 9.63 19.44 -14.10
N SER A 391 8.78 18.50 -14.50
CA SER A 391 8.64 17.19 -13.87
C SER A 391 9.85 16.31 -14.11
N ARG A 392 10.13 15.43 -13.14
CA ARG A 392 11.28 14.54 -13.16
C ARG A 392 10.88 13.09 -12.95
N SER A 393 11.56 12.20 -13.67
CA SER A 393 11.47 10.75 -13.45
C SER A 393 12.85 10.12 -13.63
N ASP A 394 13.31 9.43 -12.60
CA ASP A 394 14.56 8.67 -12.62
C ASP A 394 14.27 7.17 -12.52
N THR A 395 15.11 6.37 -13.18
CA THR A 395 15.11 4.91 -13.05
C THR A 395 16.40 4.45 -12.40
N ILE A 396 16.29 3.75 -11.28
CA ILE A 396 17.42 3.34 -10.43
C ILE A 396 17.38 1.81 -10.27
N PRO A 397 17.88 1.06 -11.27
CA PRO A 397 17.96 -0.38 -11.20
C PRO A 397 19.19 -0.84 -10.40
N GLU A 398 19.01 -1.83 -9.53
CA GLU A 398 20.06 -2.56 -8.87
C GLU A 398 19.97 -4.05 -9.25
N MET A 399 21.08 -4.63 -9.71
CA MET A 399 21.14 -6.05 -10.08
C MET A 399 22.39 -6.67 -9.45
N ASP A 400 22.17 -7.54 -8.44
CA ASP A 400 23.21 -8.33 -7.78
C ASP A 400 23.06 -9.79 -8.21
N ILE A 401 23.78 -10.15 -9.28
CA ILE A 401 23.68 -11.47 -9.93
C ILE A 401 24.87 -12.32 -9.53
N ARG A 402 24.64 -13.32 -8.70
CA ARG A 402 25.68 -14.22 -8.16
C ARG A 402 25.58 -15.65 -8.72
N CYS A 403 24.88 -15.84 -9.83
CA CYS A 403 24.70 -17.12 -10.52
C CYS A 403 24.73 -16.90 -12.04
N ASP A 404 25.56 -17.66 -12.77
CA ASP A 404 25.74 -17.48 -14.21
C ASP A 404 24.61 -18.13 -15.06
N ALA A 405 23.90 -19.11 -14.50
CA ALA A 405 22.85 -19.86 -15.19
C ALA A 405 21.48 -19.19 -15.02
N VAL A 406 21.34 -17.93 -15.41
CA VAL A 406 20.09 -17.14 -15.22
C VAL A 406 19.81 -16.24 -16.43
N ASP A 407 18.57 -15.82 -16.56
CA ASP A 407 18.11 -14.87 -17.59
C ASP A 407 17.52 -13.65 -16.87
N VAL A 408 18.22 -12.52 -16.93
CA VAL A 408 17.83 -11.28 -16.23
C VAL A 408 17.88 -10.11 -17.18
N GLY A 409 16.78 -9.37 -17.29
CA GLY A 409 16.67 -8.19 -18.16
C GLY A 409 15.99 -7.00 -17.49
N HIS A 410 16.40 -5.81 -17.88
CA HIS A 410 15.75 -4.55 -17.50
C HIS A 410 15.52 -3.68 -18.72
N GLU A 411 14.30 -3.19 -18.89
CA GLU A 411 13.92 -2.24 -19.93
C GLU A 411 13.30 -0.99 -19.27
N ALA A 412 13.74 0.20 -19.69
CA ALA A 412 13.18 1.47 -19.26
C ALA A 412 12.76 2.31 -20.46
N LYS A 413 11.54 2.86 -20.39
CA LYS A 413 11.02 3.84 -21.36
C LYS A 413 10.62 5.10 -20.61
N ILE A 414 11.36 6.17 -20.81
CA ILE A 414 11.08 7.47 -20.20
C ILE A 414 10.81 8.47 -21.32
N GLY A 415 9.66 9.11 -21.28
CA GLY A 415 9.25 10.04 -22.33
C GLY A 415 8.33 11.15 -21.81
N ARG A 416 8.11 12.12 -22.68
CA ARG A 416 7.12 13.17 -22.49
C ARG A 416 5.87 12.85 -23.27
N ILE A 417 4.75 13.44 -22.85
CA ILE A 417 3.51 13.38 -23.61
C ILE A 417 3.74 13.92 -25.02
N SER A 418 3.24 13.21 -26.03
CA SER A 418 3.39 13.63 -27.43
C SER A 418 2.44 14.79 -27.75
N GLU A 419 2.99 15.98 -27.96
CA GLU A 419 2.23 17.15 -28.39
C GLU A 419 1.56 16.93 -29.74
N GLU A 420 2.14 16.11 -30.63
CA GLU A 420 1.51 15.73 -31.89
C GLU A 420 0.25 14.87 -31.65
N ALA A 421 0.30 13.94 -30.69
CA ALA A 421 -0.86 13.13 -30.33
C ALA A 421 -1.95 14.00 -29.68
N VAL A 422 -1.57 14.93 -28.81
CA VAL A 422 -2.51 15.91 -28.22
C VAL A 422 -3.16 16.74 -29.33
N PHE A 423 -2.38 17.34 -30.22
CA PHE A 423 -2.88 18.12 -31.35
C PHE A 423 -3.81 17.30 -32.26
N TYR A 424 -3.45 16.07 -32.56
CA TYR A 424 -4.30 15.17 -33.34
C TYR A 424 -5.68 14.97 -32.70
N LEU A 425 -5.73 14.70 -31.40
CA LEU A 425 -6.98 14.55 -30.66
C LEU A 425 -7.80 15.85 -30.62
N MET A 426 -7.12 17.00 -30.41
CA MET A 426 -7.75 18.31 -30.48
C MET A 426 -8.37 18.58 -31.88
N SER A 427 -7.71 18.18 -32.97
CA SER A 427 -8.23 18.28 -34.31
C SER A 427 -9.48 17.42 -34.57
N ARG A 428 -9.75 16.47 -33.68
CA ARG A 428 -10.98 15.63 -33.66
C ARG A 428 -12.06 16.17 -32.75
N GLY A 429 -11.86 17.34 -32.16
CA GLY A 429 -12.86 18.09 -31.37
C GLY A 429 -12.76 17.92 -29.86
N LEU A 430 -11.68 17.29 -29.33
CA LEU A 430 -11.42 17.27 -27.91
C LEU A 430 -10.80 18.60 -27.45
N SER A 431 -11.03 18.99 -26.20
CA SER A 431 -10.24 20.03 -25.56
C SER A 431 -8.81 19.51 -25.34
N GLU A 432 -7.86 20.41 -25.09
CA GLU A 432 -6.50 20.01 -24.76
C GLU A 432 -6.46 19.14 -23.49
N GLU A 433 -7.23 19.55 -22.49
CA GLU A 433 -7.39 18.83 -21.20
C GLU A 433 -7.90 17.41 -21.44
N ASP A 434 -9.00 17.25 -22.20
CA ASP A 434 -9.56 15.93 -22.51
C ASP A 434 -8.59 15.07 -23.33
N ALA A 435 -7.87 15.68 -24.28
CA ALA A 435 -6.87 14.98 -25.07
C ALA A 435 -5.72 14.43 -24.22
N ARG A 436 -5.19 15.25 -23.32
CA ARG A 436 -4.15 14.84 -22.36
C ARG A 436 -4.69 13.75 -21.40
N ALA A 437 -5.87 13.94 -20.84
CA ALA A 437 -6.51 12.97 -19.94
C ALA A 437 -6.74 11.61 -20.64
N LEU A 438 -7.15 11.62 -21.91
CA LEU A 438 -7.33 10.39 -22.69
C LEU A 438 -6.01 9.63 -22.91
N ILE A 439 -4.90 10.35 -23.22
CA ILE A 439 -3.58 9.74 -23.40
C ILE A 439 -3.10 9.12 -22.08
N VAL A 440 -3.24 9.86 -20.97
CA VAL A 440 -2.86 9.39 -19.62
C VAL A 440 -3.71 8.20 -19.20
N GLY A 441 -5.03 8.24 -19.44
CA GLY A 441 -5.92 7.11 -19.17
C GLY A 441 -5.52 5.86 -19.95
N GLY A 442 -5.21 6.00 -21.25
CA GLY A 442 -4.71 4.89 -22.07
C GLY A 442 -3.35 4.34 -21.61
N PHE A 443 -2.47 5.21 -21.09
CA PHE A 443 -1.20 4.81 -20.49
C PHE A 443 -1.42 4.00 -19.20
N ALA A 444 -2.38 4.37 -18.36
CA ALA A 444 -2.70 3.72 -17.10
C ALA A 444 -3.57 2.45 -17.24
N GLU A 445 -4.32 2.31 -18.34
CA GLU A 445 -5.32 1.25 -18.56
C GLU A 445 -4.80 -0.19 -18.29
N PRO A 446 -3.57 -0.59 -18.71
CA PRO A 446 -3.07 -1.94 -18.43
C PRO A 446 -3.01 -2.27 -16.93
N ILE A 447 -2.72 -1.27 -16.09
CA ILE A 447 -2.69 -1.44 -14.63
C ILE A 447 -4.12 -1.49 -14.06
N ALA A 448 -5.02 -0.63 -14.58
CA ALA A 448 -6.42 -0.61 -14.15
C ALA A 448 -7.10 -1.98 -14.34
N LYS A 449 -6.77 -2.69 -15.41
CA LYS A 449 -7.32 -4.03 -15.69
C LYS A 449 -6.89 -5.10 -14.69
N GLU A 450 -5.82 -4.88 -13.95
CA GLU A 450 -5.34 -5.79 -12.91
C GLU A 450 -6.04 -5.59 -11.57
N LEU A 451 -6.73 -4.47 -11.39
CA LEU A 451 -7.47 -4.14 -10.16
C LEU A 451 -8.91 -4.70 -10.21
N PRO A 452 -9.51 -5.01 -9.06
CA PRO A 452 -10.97 -5.15 -8.97
C PRO A 452 -11.68 -3.93 -9.54
N VAL A 453 -12.89 -4.11 -10.09
CA VAL A 453 -13.62 -3.06 -10.83
C VAL A 453 -13.76 -1.78 -10.03
N GLU A 454 -14.07 -1.88 -8.75
CA GLU A 454 -14.26 -0.75 -7.84
C GLU A 454 -12.96 0.07 -7.69
N TYR A 455 -11.82 -0.62 -7.51
CA TYR A 455 -10.51 0.01 -7.42
C TYR A 455 -10.01 0.54 -8.76
N ALA A 456 -10.37 -0.10 -9.86
CA ALA A 456 -10.11 0.43 -11.20
C ALA A 456 -10.85 1.75 -11.43
N VAL A 457 -12.10 1.84 -10.97
CA VAL A 457 -12.90 3.08 -11.01
C VAL A 457 -12.27 4.15 -10.12
N GLU A 458 -11.89 3.80 -8.88
CA GLU A 458 -11.22 4.74 -7.98
C GLU A 458 -9.90 5.26 -8.58
N MET A 459 -9.07 4.38 -9.10
CA MET A 459 -7.82 4.77 -9.77
C MET A 459 -8.05 5.73 -10.94
N ASN A 460 -9.03 5.41 -11.80
CA ASN A 460 -9.36 6.28 -12.93
C ASN A 460 -9.88 7.64 -12.47
N ASN A 461 -10.69 7.68 -11.41
CA ASN A 461 -11.16 8.91 -10.79
C ASN A 461 -10.00 9.74 -10.22
N LEU A 462 -9.05 9.11 -9.52
CA LEU A 462 -7.87 9.78 -8.98
C LEU A 462 -6.97 10.36 -10.10
N ILE A 463 -6.73 9.60 -11.16
CA ILE A 463 -6.00 10.09 -12.34
C ILE A 463 -6.74 11.29 -12.95
N HIS A 464 -8.04 11.22 -13.12
CA HIS A 464 -8.84 12.31 -13.68
C HIS A 464 -8.81 13.57 -12.79
N LEU A 465 -8.89 13.42 -11.47
CA LEU A 465 -8.76 14.51 -10.50
C LEU A 465 -7.39 15.16 -10.55
N GLU A 466 -6.34 14.35 -10.63
CA GLU A 466 -4.98 14.86 -10.77
C GLU A 466 -4.78 15.56 -12.12
N MET A 467 -5.49 15.19 -13.18
CA MET A 467 -5.43 15.85 -14.49
C MET A 467 -6.19 17.18 -14.53
N LYS A 468 -7.34 17.31 -13.86
CA LYS A 468 -8.16 18.55 -13.85
C LYS A 468 -7.47 19.77 -13.22
N GLY A 469 -6.48 19.61 -12.39
CA GLY A 469 -5.72 20.71 -11.81
C GLY A 469 -4.65 21.31 -12.74
N SER A 470 -4.56 20.87 -14.00
CA SER A 470 -3.47 21.25 -14.91
C SER A 470 -3.71 22.54 -15.71
N ILE A 471 -4.89 23.14 -15.60
CA ILE A 471 -5.22 24.43 -16.26
C ILE A 471 -5.76 25.37 -15.20
N GLY A 472 -4.86 26.07 -14.53
CA GLY A 472 -5.20 27.11 -13.55
C GLY A 472 -4.09 28.12 -13.49
#